data_bc939ad9d1b0b63b236ab01e01b72443
#
_entry.id   bc939ad9d1b0b63b236ab01e01b72443
#
_cell.length_a   1.000
_cell.length_b   1.000
_cell.length_c   1.000
_cell.angle_alpha   90.00
_cell.angle_beta   90.00
_cell.angle_gamma   90.00
#
_symmetry.space_group_name_H-M   'P 1'
#
loop_
_entity.id
_entity.type
_entity.pdbx_description
1 polymer ?
#
loop_
_entity_poly.entity_id
_entity_poly.type
_entity_poly.pdbx_seq_one_letter_code
_entity_poly.pdbx_strand_id
1 'polypeptide(L)'
;MSADENHDAPPTDGKPSLKRIVNAAILRLQPQVTGVHVHAQGPARARMAALRSGVGRSPGEVPLAWGDVAEEVLPGFPPQWSYGDQATPEERAAFTALTFWALHQQSQEKPMHAARLEREYNFGHSVGRLTSAAERKSIKSRFDALLLNGQGKSTHQHLRSLIQLLRTHEIQVDYAQLAADLRDLELPPQRRSVLLRWGRGYAYSTSPSARSTSDNTTSATA
;
A
#
# COMPACT_ATOMS: atom_id res chain seq x y z
N MET A 1 -48.24 -20.59 13.19
CA MET A 1 -47.73 -19.22 13.45
C MET A 1 -46.39 -19.41 14.15
N SER A 2 -45.35 -19.45 13.38
CA SER A 2 -43.97 -19.54 13.87
C SER A 2 -43.25 -18.34 13.32
N ALA A 3 -42.80 -17.48 14.22
CA ALA A 3 -42.08 -16.25 13.91
C ALA A 3 -40.66 -16.63 13.48
N ASP A 4 -40.30 -16.18 12.27
CA ASP A 4 -38.93 -16.10 11.80
C ASP A 4 -38.20 -15.02 12.60
N GLU A 5 -37.39 -15.41 13.56
CA GLU A 5 -36.36 -14.55 14.13
C GLU A 5 -35.19 -14.47 13.16
N ASN A 6 -35.23 -13.44 12.34
CA ASN A 6 -34.10 -13.04 11.51
C ASN A 6 -33.00 -12.51 12.42
N HIS A 7 -32.03 -13.39 12.73
CA HIS A 7 -30.87 -13.08 13.55
C HIS A 7 -29.86 -12.36 12.66
N ASP A 8 -30.03 -11.05 12.58
CA ASP A 8 -29.05 -10.13 12.00
C ASP A 8 -27.86 -10.01 12.97
N ALA A 9 -26.99 -11.02 12.92
CA ALA A 9 -25.75 -11.00 13.68
C ALA A 9 -24.77 -10.06 12.96
N PRO A 10 -24.18 -9.06 13.66
CA PRO A 10 -23.16 -8.23 13.08
C PRO A 10 -21.94 -9.09 12.66
N PRO A 11 -21.25 -8.75 11.57
CA PRO A 11 -20.12 -9.55 11.10
C PRO A 11 -18.99 -9.53 12.15
N THR A 12 -18.91 -10.60 12.94
CA THR A 12 -17.85 -10.87 13.88
C THR A 12 -16.62 -11.40 13.14
N ASP A 13 -15.89 -10.54 12.46
CA ASP A 13 -14.52 -10.85 12.09
C ASP A 13 -13.54 -10.16 13.03
N GLY A 14 -13.48 -10.69 14.26
CA GLY A 14 -12.56 -10.26 15.31
C GLY A 14 -11.09 -10.67 15.06
N LYS A 15 -10.74 -11.18 13.89
CA LYS A 15 -9.34 -11.52 13.58
C LYS A 15 -8.52 -10.25 13.29
N PRO A 16 -7.34 -10.12 13.91
CA PRO A 16 -6.44 -9.01 13.62
C PRO A 16 -6.10 -8.99 12.11
N SER A 17 -6.20 -7.81 11.49
CA SER A 17 -5.94 -7.65 10.06
C SER A 17 -4.90 -6.56 9.86
N LEU A 18 -3.71 -6.95 9.37
CA LEU A 18 -2.64 -6.01 9.04
C LEU A 18 -3.13 -4.92 8.08
N LYS A 19 -3.95 -5.30 7.08
CA LYS A 19 -4.57 -4.35 6.15
C LYS A 19 -5.39 -3.28 6.89
N ARG A 20 -6.25 -3.67 7.85
CA ARG A 20 -7.06 -2.71 8.62
C ARG A 20 -6.21 -1.78 9.48
N ILE A 21 -5.18 -2.31 10.13
CA ILE A 21 -4.30 -1.53 11.01
C ILE A 21 -3.51 -0.49 10.21
N VAL A 22 -2.86 -0.90 9.11
CA VAL A 22 -2.11 0.01 8.24
C VAL A 22 -3.03 1.04 7.58
N ASN A 23 -4.24 0.64 7.15
CA ASN A 23 -5.22 1.60 6.63
C ASN A 23 -5.57 2.66 7.67
N ALA A 24 -5.87 2.25 8.91
CA ALA A 24 -6.20 3.19 9.99
C ALA A 24 -5.03 4.14 10.28
N ALA A 25 -3.78 3.65 10.30
CA ALA A 25 -2.59 4.45 10.47
C ALA A 25 -2.47 5.53 9.38
N ILE A 26 -2.60 5.14 8.11
CA ILE A 26 -2.52 6.10 6.99
C ILE A 26 -3.66 7.10 7.04
N LEU A 27 -4.88 6.69 7.33
CA LEU A 27 -6.03 7.59 7.42
C LEU A 27 -5.90 8.63 8.55
N ARG A 28 -5.15 8.33 9.62
CA ARG A 28 -4.80 9.31 10.66
C ARG A 28 -3.74 10.32 10.21
N LEU A 29 -2.73 9.86 9.47
CA LEU A 29 -1.59 10.66 9.04
C LEU A 29 -1.87 11.48 7.79
N GLN A 30 -2.61 10.94 6.84
CA GLN A 30 -2.82 11.51 5.51
C GLN A 30 -3.45 12.92 5.53
N PRO A 31 -4.50 13.22 6.34
CA PRO A 31 -5.06 14.57 6.41
C PRO A 31 -4.08 15.63 6.91
N GLN A 32 -3.06 15.21 7.66
CA GLN A 32 -2.04 16.12 8.20
C GLN A 32 -1.03 16.58 7.15
N VAL A 33 -1.00 15.92 5.98
CA VAL A 33 0.00 16.17 4.92
C VAL A 33 -0.62 16.42 3.55
N THR A 34 -1.95 16.45 3.46
CA THR A 34 -2.72 16.73 2.24
C THR A 34 -3.66 17.93 2.43
N GLY A 35 -4.04 18.59 1.32
CA GLY A 35 -5.01 19.68 1.31
C GLY A 35 -4.46 21.05 1.69
N VAL A 36 -5.37 22.04 1.79
CA VAL A 36 -5.08 23.48 1.94
C VAL A 36 -4.42 23.84 3.29
N HIS A 37 -4.49 22.96 4.28
CA HIS A 37 -3.96 23.20 5.63
C HIS A 37 -2.49 22.77 5.82
N VAL A 38 -1.79 22.45 4.77
CA VAL A 38 -0.40 21.95 4.79
C VAL A 38 0.61 22.94 5.43
N HIS A 39 0.23 24.22 5.58
CA HIS A 39 1.13 25.22 6.15
C HIS A 39 1.33 25.14 7.68
N ALA A 40 0.49 24.40 8.39
CA ALA A 40 0.50 24.45 9.86
C ALA A 40 1.40 23.41 10.55
N GLN A 41 2.12 22.50 9.82
CA GLN A 41 2.45 21.25 10.50
C GLN A 41 3.92 20.83 10.39
N GLY A 42 4.80 21.59 11.08
CA GLY A 42 6.20 21.18 11.30
C GLY A 42 6.34 19.73 11.78
N PRO A 43 5.59 19.29 12.82
CA PRO A 43 5.66 17.91 13.31
C PRO A 43 5.28 16.86 12.25
N ALA A 44 4.20 17.06 11.49
CA ALA A 44 3.79 16.13 10.45
C ALA A 44 4.82 16.02 9.32
N ARG A 45 5.44 17.16 8.94
CA ARG A 45 6.53 17.17 7.95
C ARG A 45 7.76 16.43 8.45
N ALA A 46 8.13 16.62 9.72
CA ALA A 46 9.26 15.93 10.34
C ALA A 46 9.02 14.42 10.35
N ARG A 47 7.82 13.97 10.78
CA ARG A 47 7.41 12.56 10.74
C ARG A 47 7.48 11.98 9.33
N MET A 48 6.95 12.68 8.33
CA MET A 48 7.05 12.22 6.93
C MET A 48 8.49 12.17 6.42
N ALA A 49 9.38 13.07 6.87
CA ALA A 49 10.79 13.02 6.54
C ALA A 49 11.48 11.80 7.19
N ALA A 50 11.17 11.52 8.45
CA ALA A 50 11.67 10.34 9.16
C ALA A 50 11.22 9.06 8.47
N LEU A 51 9.92 8.92 8.15
CA LEU A 51 9.40 7.77 7.40
C LEU A 51 10.13 7.56 6.05
N ARG A 52 10.34 8.64 5.28
CA ARG A 52 11.06 8.52 4.00
C ARG A 52 12.51 8.06 4.15
N SER A 53 13.17 8.37 5.27
CA SER A 53 14.52 7.87 5.53
C SER A 53 14.58 6.35 5.69
N GLY A 54 13.44 5.72 6.03
CA GLY A 54 13.28 4.27 6.16
C GLY A 54 13.10 3.51 4.85
N VAL A 55 12.90 4.20 3.73
CA VAL A 55 12.62 3.54 2.44
C VAL A 55 13.76 2.62 2.03
N GLY A 56 13.45 1.33 1.89
CA GLY A 56 14.41 0.30 1.48
C GLY A 56 15.30 -0.22 2.60
N ARG A 57 15.03 0.17 3.85
CA ARG A 57 15.74 -0.29 5.05
C ARG A 57 14.83 -1.18 5.91
N SER A 58 15.43 -1.87 6.87
CA SER A 58 14.70 -2.59 7.90
C SER A 58 14.39 -1.69 9.12
N PRO A 59 13.39 -2.03 9.96
CA PRO A 59 13.07 -1.28 11.17
C PRO A 59 14.27 -1.01 12.08
N GLY A 60 15.13 -2.02 12.30
CA GLY A 60 16.31 -1.90 13.17
C GLY A 60 17.43 -1.01 12.62
N GLU A 61 17.44 -0.70 11.32
CA GLU A 61 18.45 0.18 10.71
C GLU A 61 18.10 1.66 10.84
N VAL A 62 16.87 2.00 11.16
CA VAL A 62 16.37 3.40 11.22
C VAL A 62 15.41 3.61 12.39
N PRO A 63 15.93 3.67 13.63
CA PRO A 63 15.13 3.69 14.85
C PRO A 63 14.08 4.81 14.91
N LEU A 64 14.39 6.00 14.40
CA LEU A 64 13.43 7.11 14.38
C LEU A 64 12.24 6.83 13.46
N ALA A 65 12.49 6.34 12.25
CA ALA A 65 11.41 5.96 11.33
C ALA A 65 10.62 4.77 11.87
N TRP A 66 11.29 3.85 12.55
CA TRP A 66 10.61 2.72 13.21
C TRP A 66 9.73 3.20 14.37
N GLY A 67 10.22 4.12 15.22
CA GLY A 67 9.43 4.72 16.30
C GLY A 67 8.11 5.31 15.79
N ASP A 68 8.18 6.14 14.75
CA ASP A 68 6.99 6.72 14.12
C ASP A 68 6.00 5.68 13.57
N VAL A 69 6.50 4.58 12.99
CA VAL A 69 5.65 3.47 12.52
C VAL A 69 5.06 2.69 13.68
N ALA A 70 5.89 2.37 14.67
CA ALA A 70 5.50 1.58 15.84
C ALA A 70 4.35 2.24 16.62
N GLU A 71 4.43 3.55 16.85
CA GLU A 71 3.35 4.32 17.49
C GLU A 71 2.01 4.16 16.76
N GLU A 72 2.02 4.07 15.44
CA GLU A 72 0.81 4.00 14.63
C GLU A 72 0.24 2.58 14.51
N VAL A 73 1.06 1.54 14.55
CA VAL A 73 0.62 0.18 14.22
C VAL A 73 0.60 -0.78 15.41
N LEU A 74 1.55 -0.67 16.35
CA LEU A 74 1.65 -1.63 17.44
C LEU A 74 0.42 -1.67 18.36
N PRO A 75 -0.28 -0.56 18.64
CA PRO A 75 -1.52 -0.62 19.42
C PRO A 75 -2.60 -1.52 18.83
N GLY A 76 -2.57 -1.78 17.53
CA GLY A 76 -3.48 -2.68 16.84
C GLY A 76 -2.93 -4.09 16.61
N PHE A 77 -1.64 -4.33 16.90
CA PHE A 77 -1.03 -5.64 16.69
C PHE A 77 -1.39 -6.59 17.84
N PRO A 78 -1.75 -7.83 17.55
CA PRO A 78 -1.81 -8.86 18.57
C PRO A 78 -0.38 -9.22 19.02
N PRO A 79 -0.19 -9.70 20.28
CA PRO A 79 1.14 -9.96 20.84
C PRO A 79 2.04 -10.84 19.96
N GLN A 80 1.45 -11.78 19.23
CA GLN A 80 2.19 -12.67 18.34
C GLN A 80 2.70 -11.99 17.05
N TRP A 81 2.39 -10.72 16.81
CA TRP A 81 2.88 -9.93 15.66
C TRP A 81 4.00 -8.96 16.03
N SER A 82 4.36 -8.88 17.31
CA SER A 82 5.46 -8.06 17.79
C SER A 82 6.13 -8.76 18.95
N TYR A 83 7.17 -9.53 18.68
CA TYR A 83 7.90 -10.31 19.69
C TYR A 83 9.35 -10.55 19.28
N GLY A 84 10.19 -10.85 20.27
CA GLY A 84 11.60 -11.19 20.06
C GLY A 84 12.47 -9.98 19.71
N ASP A 85 13.72 -10.26 19.35
CA ASP A 85 14.76 -9.25 19.10
C ASP A 85 14.90 -8.84 17.64
N GLN A 86 14.09 -9.42 16.75
CA GLN A 86 14.08 -9.12 15.32
C GLN A 86 12.67 -8.74 14.87
N ALA A 87 12.60 -7.79 13.97
CA ALA A 87 11.31 -7.39 13.39
C ALA A 87 10.58 -8.59 12.77
N THR A 88 9.32 -8.75 13.10
CA THR A 88 8.46 -9.80 12.54
C THR A 88 8.09 -9.50 11.08
N PRO A 89 7.55 -10.46 10.32
CA PRO A 89 7.05 -10.22 8.97
C PRO A 89 5.98 -9.11 8.93
N GLU A 90 5.11 -9.03 9.93
CA GLU A 90 4.07 -8.01 10.06
C GLU A 90 4.67 -6.63 10.29
N GLU A 91 5.66 -6.51 11.17
CA GLU A 91 6.37 -5.26 11.45
C GLU A 91 7.13 -4.78 10.21
N ARG A 92 7.87 -5.67 9.53
CA ARG A 92 8.57 -5.31 8.29
C ARG A 92 7.61 -4.87 7.19
N ALA A 93 6.50 -5.55 7.04
CA ALA A 93 5.50 -5.23 6.02
C ALA A 93 4.81 -3.88 6.29
N ALA A 94 4.40 -3.62 7.54
CA ALA A 94 3.84 -2.33 7.94
C ALA A 94 4.85 -1.20 7.74
N PHE A 95 6.09 -1.39 8.20
CA PHE A 95 7.17 -0.42 8.03
C PHE A 95 7.44 -0.10 6.57
N THR A 96 7.56 -1.13 5.74
CA THR A 96 7.78 -0.96 4.30
C THR A 96 6.63 -0.20 3.64
N ALA A 97 5.39 -0.58 3.93
CA ALA A 97 4.22 0.08 3.35
C ALA A 97 4.12 1.55 3.75
N LEU A 98 4.31 1.88 5.03
CA LEU A 98 4.23 3.27 5.53
C LEU A 98 5.38 4.14 5.03
N THR A 99 6.60 3.63 4.96
CA THR A 99 7.74 4.37 4.42
C THR A 99 7.60 4.62 2.92
N PHE A 100 7.09 3.66 2.15
CA PHE A 100 6.78 3.87 0.74
C PHE A 100 5.58 4.76 0.50
N TRP A 101 4.54 4.71 1.36
CA TRP A 101 3.47 5.69 1.33
C TRP A 101 4.02 7.11 1.54
N ALA A 102 4.87 7.31 2.53
CA ALA A 102 5.49 8.61 2.80
C ALA A 102 6.34 9.14 1.61
N LEU A 103 7.03 8.23 0.89
CA LEU A 103 7.73 8.56 -0.35
C LEU A 103 6.74 8.96 -1.46
N HIS A 104 5.65 8.23 -1.61
CA HIS A 104 4.63 8.48 -2.62
C HIS A 104 3.89 9.79 -2.36
N GLN A 105 3.56 10.09 -1.11
CA GLN A 105 2.85 11.30 -0.70
C GLN A 105 3.73 12.56 -0.76
N GLN A 106 5.04 12.42 -0.94
CA GLN A 106 5.95 13.57 -0.97
C GLN A 106 5.59 14.55 -2.09
N SER A 107 5.33 15.82 -1.72
CA SER A 107 4.95 16.90 -2.64
C SER A 107 3.68 16.64 -3.43
N GLN A 108 2.78 15.79 -2.92
CA GLN A 108 1.47 15.55 -3.49
C GLN A 108 0.40 16.21 -2.61
N GLU A 109 -0.44 17.03 -3.21
CA GLU A 109 -1.58 17.68 -2.54
C GLU A 109 -2.75 16.70 -2.36
N LYS A 110 -2.91 15.78 -3.31
CA LYS A 110 -3.93 14.73 -3.26
C LYS A 110 -3.46 13.53 -2.43
N PRO A 111 -4.39 12.81 -1.80
CA PRO A 111 -4.08 11.54 -1.15
C PRO A 111 -3.49 10.52 -2.15
N MET A 112 -2.32 9.97 -1.82
CA MET A 112 -1.71 8.91 -2.62
C MET A 112 -2.06 7.50 -2.14
N HIS A 113 -2.73 7.38 -0.98
CA HIS A 113 -3.36 6.14 -0.55
C HIS A 113 -4.86 6.18 -0.80
N ALA A 114 -5.38 5.10 -1.37
CA ALA A 114 -6.81 4.85 -1.46
C ALA A 114 -7.08 3.38 -1.16
N ALA A 115 -7.75 3.11 -0.04
CA ALA A 115 -8.21 1.77 0.28
C ALA A 115 -9.26 1.33 -0.76
N ARG A 116 -9.10 0.14 -1.29
CA ARG A 116 -10.02 -0.48 -2.24
C ARG A 116 -10.56 -1.78 -1.66
N LEU A 117 -11.82 -2.04 -1.91
CA LEU A 117 -12.48 -3.27 -1.44
C LEU A 117 -12.30 -4.42 -2.42
N GLU A 118 -12.26 -4.11 -3.70
CA GLU A 118 -12.15 -5.10 -4.77
C GLU A 118 -10.74 -5.67 -4.85
N ARG A 119 -10.64 -6.98 -5.00
CA ARG A 119 -9.35 -7.70 -5.02
C ARG A 119 -8.49 -7.38 -6.25
N GLU A 120 -9.09 -6.91 -7.32
CA GLU A 120 -8.43 -6.48 -8.55
C GLU A 120 -7.58 -5.23 -8.33
N TYR A 121 -7.99 -4.35 -7.41
CA TYR A 121 -7.29 -3.12 -7.09
C TYR A 121 -6.14 -3.37 -6.10
N ASN A 122 -5.10 -4.02 -6.58
CA ASN A 122 -3.86 -4.29 -5.86
C ASN A 122 -2.69 -3.52 -6.48
N PHE A 123 -1.46 -3.75 -6.00
CA PHE A 123 -0.27 -3.05 -6.50
C PHE A 123 -0.06 -3.26 -8.02
N GLY A 124 -0.29 -4.48 -8.52
CA GLY A 124 -0.22 -4.75 -9.96
C GLY A 124 -1.20 -3.92 -10.79
N HIS A 125 -2.43 -3.72 -10.28
CA HIS A 125 -3.41 -2.85 -10.92
C HIS A 125 -2.92 -1.39 -11.00
N SER A 126 -2.38 -0.85 -9.90
CA SER A 126 -1.83 0.51 -9.90
C SER A 126 -0.69 0.66 -10.91
N VAL A 127 0.22 -0.32 -10.99
CA VAL A 127 1.32 -0.34 -11.97
C VAL A 127 0.79 -0.42 -13.40
N GLY A 128 -0.23 -1.22 -13.65
CA GLY A 128 -0.82 -1.35 -14.99
C GLY A 128 -1.49 -0.06 -15.50
N ARG A 129 -1.86 0.85 -14.61
CA ARG A 129 -2.36 2.20 -14.96
C ARG A 129 -1.26 3.14 -15.47
N LEU A 130 0.01 2.84 -15.26
CA LEU A 130 1.16 3.53 -15.83
C LEU A 130 1.23 3.22 -17.35
N THR A 131 0.30 3.71 -18.14
CA THR A 131 0.11 3.24 -19.52
C THR A 131 0.44 4.26 -20.58
N SER A 132 1.49 5.05 -20.46
CA SER A 132 2.00 5.70 -21.66
C SER A 132 2.54 4.64 -22.63
N ALA A 133 2.13 4.66 -23.87
CA ALA A 133 2.53 3.64 -24.85
C ALA A 133 4.06 3.58 -25.03
N ALA A 134 4.75 4.73 -24.90
CA ALA A 134 6.20 4.85 -25.00
C ALA A 134 6.96 4.17 -23.86
N GLU A 135 6.41 4.13 -22.65
CA GLU A 135 7.09 3.61 -21.44
C GLU A 135 6.66 2.20 -21.06
N ARG A 136 5.60 1.69 -21.68
CA ARG A 136 4.97 0.39 -21.31
C ARG A 136 5.97 -0.76 -21.20
N LYS A 137 6.91 -0.89 -22.14
CA LYS A 137 7.91 -1.95 -22.14
C LYS A 137 8.85 -1.85 -20.94
N SER A 138 9.28 -0.64 -20.59
CA SER A 138 10.15 -0.37 -19.45
C SER A 138 9.42 -0.64 -18.11
N ILE A 139 8.17 -0.18 -18.00
CA ILE A 139 7.33 -0.41 -16.82
C ILE A 139 7.08 -1.91 -16.62
N LYS A 140 6.70 -2.60 -17.70
CA LYS A 140 6.49 -4.05 -17.65
C LYS A 140 7.75 -4.79 -17.23
N SER A 141 8.91 -4.45 -17.79
CA SER A 141 10.19 -5.08 -17.42
C SER A 141 10.51 -4.90 -15.94
N ARG A 142 10.28 -3.70 -15.36
CA ARG A 142 10.47 -3.45 -13.93
C ARG A 142 9.48 -4.23 -13.06
N PHE A 143 8.24 -4.33 -13.51
CA PHE A 143 7.21 -5.12 -12.81
C PHE A 143 7.52 -6.61 -12.87
N ASP A 144 7.92 -7.14 -14.03
CA ASP A 144 8.35 -8.53 -14.18
C ASP A 144 9.57 -8.83 -13.29
N ALA A 145 10.54 -7.91 -13.19
CA ALA A 145 11.67 -8.04 -12.30
C ALA A 145 11.24 -8.10 -10.81
N LEU A 146 10.23 -7.32 -10.41
CA LEU A 146 9.64 -7.42 -9.08
C LEU A 146 9.00 -8.78 -8.83
N LEU A 147 8.24 -9.30 -9.81
CA LEU A 147 7.59 -10.60 -9.68
C LEU A 147 8.60 -11.77 -9.62
N LEU A 148 9.68 -11.69 -10.39
CA LEU A 148 10.70 -12.76 -10.46
C LEU A 148 11.67 -12.70 -9.27
N ASN A 149 12.13 -11.49 -8.91
CA ASN A 149 13.22 -11.29 -7.94
C ASN A 149 12.71 -10.70 -6.61
N GLY A 150 11.41 -10.69 -6.38
CA GLY A 150 10.78 -10.04 -5.24
C GLY A 150 11.09 -10.71 -3.89
N GLN A 151 12.38 -10.81 -3.51
CA GLN A 151 12.83 -11.24 -2.18
C GLN A 151 13.93 -10.32 -1.67
N GLY A 152 13.86 -9.98 -0.38
CA GLY A 152 14.89 -9.20 0.29
C GLY A 152 15.06 -7.78 -0.28
N LYS A 153 16.31 -7.31 -0.33
CA LYS A 153 16.65 -5.93 -0.74
C LYS A 153 16.24 -5.58 -2.17
N SER A 154 16.22 -6.56 -3.09
CA SER A 154 15.82 -6.33 -4.48
C SER A 154 14.34 -5.94 -4.60
N THR A 155 13.46 -6.50 -3.77
CA THR A 155 12.04 -6.11 -3.70
C THR A 155 11.90 -4.61 -3.45
N HIS A 156 12.62 -4.08 -2.47
CA HIS A 156 12.55 -2.65 -2.12
C HIS A 156 13.03 -1.74 -3.26
N GLN A 157 14.07 -2.15 -3.99
CA GLN A 157 14.57 -1.37 -5.14
C GLN A 157 13.53 -1.31 -6.28
N HIS A 158 12.93 -2.44 -6.62
CA HIS A 158 11.89 -2.51 -7.64
C HIS A 158 10.63 -1.74 -7.23
N LEU A 159 10.17 -1.91 -5.98
CA LEU A 159 9.06 -1.14 -5.43
C LEU A 159 9.33 0.37 -5.48
N ARG A 160 10.53 0.81 -5.05
CA ARG A 160 10.90 2.22 -5.08
C ARG A 160 10.81 2.81 -6.48
N SER A 161 11.36 2.11 -7.48
CA SER A 161 11.33 2.54 -8.87
C SER A 161 9.90 2.68 -9.40
N LEU A 162 9.02 1.71 -9.12
CA LEU A 162 7.62 1.74 -9.56
C LEU A 162 6.81 2.80 -8.82
N ILE A 163 6.99 2.93 -7.50
CA ILE A 163 6.29 3.94 -6.68
C ILE A 163 6.69 5.37 -7.09
N GLN A 164 7.94 5.61 -7.47
CA GLN A 164 8.34 6.91 -8.00
C GLN A 164 7.64 7.24 -9.32
N LEU A 165 7.44 6.26 -10.20
CA LEU A 165 6.66 6.45 -11.42
C LEU A 165 5.18 6.70 -11.10
N LEU A 166 4.58 5.92 -10.19
CA LEU A 166 3.20 6.12 -9.73
C LEU A 166 3.01 7.53 -9.15
N ARG A 167 4.01 8.03 -8.39
CA ARG A 167 4.00 9.40 -7.86
C ARG A 167 4.01 10.46 -8.98
N THR A 168 4.86 10.30 -9.97
CA THR A 168 4.94 11.24 -11.11
C THR A 168 3.62 11.31 -11.88
N HIS A 169 2.89 10.20 -11.96
CA HIS A 169 1.60 10.11 -12.65
C HIS A 169 0.38 10.27 -11.72
N GLU A 170 0.58 10.62 -10.47
CA GLU A 170 -0.49 10.79 -9.45
C GLU A 170 -1.43 9.57 -9.33
N ILE A 171 -0.91 8.37 -9.52
CA ILE A 171 -1.70 7.14 -9.46
C ILE A 171 -1.69 6.59 -8.05
N GLN A 172 -2.82 6.58 -7.38
CA GLN A 172 -3.00 6.06 -6.03
C GLN A 172 -2.67 4.56 -5.91
N VAL A 173 -2.22 4.16 -4.71
CA VAL A 173 -1.94 2.78 -4.32
C VAL A 173 -2.72 2.44 -3.05
N ASP A 174 -3.26 1.24 -2.94
CA ASP A 174 -3.74 0.69 -1.67
C ASP A 174 -2.54 0.17 -0.85
N TYR A 175 -1.96 1.05 -0.03
CA TYR A 175 -0.83 0.72 0.84
C TYR A 175 -1.20 -0.26 1.96
N ALA A 176 -2.45 -0.29 2.35
CA ALA A 176 -2.95 -1.26 3.32
C ALA A 176 -2.96 -2.69 2.72
N GLN A 177 -3.42 -2.82 1.49
CA GLN A 177 -3.32 -4.08 0.75
C GLN A 177 -1.86 -4.43 0.45
N LEU A 178 -1.03 -3.44 0.09
CA LEU A 178 0.40 -3.66 -0.13
C LEU A 178 1.10 -4.21 1.12
N ALA A 179 0.78 -3.71 2.33
CA ALA A 179 1.31 -4.25 3.57
C ALA A 179 0.96 -5.73 3.74
N ALA A 180 -0.30 -6.10 3.54
CA ALA A 180 -0.73 -7.50 3.62
C ALA A 180 -0.01 -8.37 2.57
N ASP A 181 0.11 -7.86 1.34
CA ASP A 181 0.81 -8.56 0.26
C ASP A 181 2.31 -8.73 0.55
N LEU A 182 2.98 -7.71 1.11
CA LEU A 182 4.41 -7.77 1.48
C LEU A 182 4.66 -8.81 2.57
N ARG A 183 3.80 -8.88 3.60
CA ARG A 183 3.87 -9.94 4.60
C ARG A 183 3.73 -11.33 3.94
N ASP A 184 2.73 -11.49 3.09
CA ASP A 184 2.42 -12.76 2.43
C ASP A 184 3.53 -13.17 1.45
N LEU A 185 4.27 -12.22 0.86
CA LEU A 185 5.43 -12.51 0.03
C LEU A 185 6.60 -13.17 0.78
N GLU A 186 6.71 -12.92 2.09
CA GLU A 186 7.71 -13.57 2.95
C GLU A 186 7.32 -15.01 3.34
N LEU A 187 6.05 -15.37 3.19
CA LEU A 187 5.49 -16.68 3.55
C LEU A 187 5.36 -17.57 2.31
N PRO A 188 6.18 -18.62 2.13
CA PRO A 188 6.23 -19.42 0.89
C PRO A 188 4.88 -19.90 0.35
N PRO A 189 3.94 -20.38 1.17
CA PRO A 189 2.63 -20.83 0.66
C PRO A 189 1.81 -19.68 0.05
N GLN A 190 1.85 -18.48 0.66
CA GLN A 190 1.07 -17.30 0.28
C GLN A 190 1.68 -16.53 -0.88
N ARG A 191 3.01 -16.60 -1.05
CA ARG A 191 3.76 -15.88 -2.08
C ARG A 191 3.16 -16.07 -3.48
N ARG A 192 2.89 -17.32 -3.88
CA ARG A 192 2.33 -17.63 -5.20
C ARG A 192 1.00 -16.93 -5.44
N SER A 193 0.17 -16.84 -4.41
CA SER A 193 -1.14 -16.18 -4.49
C SER A 193 -1.00 -14.68 -4.67
N VAL A 194 -0.02 -14.04 -4.02
CA VAL A 194 0.27 -12.60 -4.20
C VAL A 194 0.73 -12.34 -5.63
N LEU A 195 1.72 -13.08 -6.12
CA LEU A 195 2.24 -12.90 -7.48
C LEU A 195 1.16 -13.07 -8.54
N LEU A 196 0.28 -14.06 -8.36
CA LEU A 196 -0.86 -14.29 -9.25
C LEU A 196 -1.87 -13.12 -9.19
N ARG A 197 -2.18 -12.60 -8.00
CA ARG A 197 -3.07 -11.43 -7.84
C ARG A 197 -2.49 -10.19 -8.50
N TRP A 198 -1.20 -9.92 -8.29
CA TRP A 198 -0.54 -8.77 -8.91
C TRP A 198 -0.50 -8.87 -10.43
N GLY A 199 -0.19 -10.05 -10.97
CA GLY A 199 -0.22 -10.30 -12.41
C GLY A 199 -1.61 -10.08 -13.01
N ARG A 200 -2.67 -10.58 -12.34
CA ARG A 200 -4.07 -10.36 -12.76
C ARG A 200 -4.47 -8.89 -12.70
N GLY A 201 -4.14 -8.18 -11.61
CA GLY A 201 -4.41 -6.76 -11.47
C GLY A 201 -3.74 -5.93 -12.57
N TYR A 202 -2.47 -6.24 -12.88
CA TYR A 202 -1.77 -5.61 -14.00
C TYR A 202 -2.45 -5.86 -15.33
N ALA A 203 -2.78 -7.13 -15.65
CA ALA A 203 -3.44 -7.49 -16.89
C ALA A 203 -4.82 -6.83 -17.02
N TYR A 204 -5.60 -6.81 -15.94
CA TYR A 204 -6.91 -6.16 -15.90
C TYR A 204 -6.82 -4.68 -16.27
N SER A 205 -5.93 -3.92 -15.62
CA SER A 205 -5.79 -2.47 -15.86
C SER A 205 -5.17 -2.11 -17.22
N THR A 206 -4.48 -3.04 -17.88
CA THR A 206 -3.93 -2.84 -19.22
C THR A 206 -4.88 -3.24 -20.34
N SER A 207 -6.01 -3.90 -20.03
CA SER A 207 -7.00 -4.36 -21.01
C SER A 207 -7.76 -3.19 -21.65
N PRO A 208 -8.10 -3.26 -22.94
CA PRO A 208 -8.83 -2.20 -23.64
C PRO A 208 -10.20 -1.87 -23.03
N SER A 209 -10.90 -2.89 -22.49
CA SER A 209 -12.21 -2.76 -21.86
C SER A 209 -12.17 -1.94 -20.54
N ALA A 210 -11.06 -1.95 -19.80
CA ALA A 210 -10.91 -1.18 -18.58
C ALA A 210 -10.70 0.33 -18.84
N ARG A 211 -10.26 0.71 -20.02
CA ARG A 211 -9.99 2.11 -20.42
C ARG A 211 -11.25 2.89 -20.74
N SER A 212 -12.26 2.23 -21.32
CA SER A 212 -13.53 2.88 -21.70
C SER A 212 -14.37 3.31 -20.50
N THR A 213 -14.16 2.74 -19.32
CA THR A 213 -14.91 3.06 -18.11
C THR A 213 -14.35 4.31 -17.37
N SER A 214 -13.05 4.60 -17.52
CA SER A 214 -12.42 5.77 -16.89
C SER A 214 -12.66 7.10 -17.65
N ASP A 215 -12.83 7.06 -18.96
CA ASP A 215 -13.03 8.27 -19.77
C ASP A 215 -14.48 8.82 -19.66
N ASN A 216 -15.44 7.97 -19.28
CA ASN A 216 -16.86 8.37 -19.20
C ASN A 216 -17.22 9.09 -17.88
N THR A 217 -16.33 9.11 -16.89
CA THR A 217 -16.58 9.79 -15.60
C THR A 217 -16.14 11.26 -15.61
N THR A 218 -15.34 11.67 -16.60
CA THR A 218 -14.83 13.06 -16.71
C THR A 218 -15.75 13.95 -17.57
N SER A 219 -16.71 13.39 -18.29
CA SER A 219 -17.58 14.15 -19.23
C SER A 219 -18.95 14.52 -18.64
N ALA A 220 -19.25 14.24 -17.39
CA ALA A 220 -20.56 14.46 -16.77
C ALA A 220 -20.62 15.68 -15.83
N THR A 221 -19.68 16.63 -15.92
CA THR A 221 -19.76 17.89 -15.16
C THR A 221 -19.22 19.03 -16.02
N ALA A 222 -20.00 19.46 -16.99
CA ALA A 222 -19.90 20.74 -17.66
C ALA A 222 -21.25 21.42 -17.65
#